data_35840eb6be91b4f7da05a44cfcdfff5a
#
_entry.id   35840eb6be91b4f7da05a44cfcdfff5a
#
_cell.length_a   1.000
_cell.length_b   1.000
_cell.length_c   1.000
_cell.angle_alpha   90.00
_cell.angle_beta   90.00
_cell.angle_gamma   90.00
#
_symmetry.space_group_name_H-M   'P 1'
#
loop_
_entity.id
_entity.type
_entity.pdbx_description
1 polymer ?
#
loop_
_entity_poly.entity_id
_entity_poly.type
_entity_poly.pdbx_seq_one_letter_code
_entity_poly.pdbx_strand_id
1 'polypeptide(L)'
;MGGDFQRRLVLLFGLLSLPCAAEPPGIWLDVPFVKQERNGCGAASVAMVMQYWQRQRGKVADASSDARQVQRALYAKKAHGIYASDLGRYLEQHGFRTFAFHGEWSDLSQHLENGRPLIVALKPDANSVALHYVVVAGIDAKRSLVFVNDPAERKLREHEWSDFRREWNATDDWTLLAVPREGASSAP
;
A
#
# COMPACT_ATOMS: atom_id res chain seq x y z
N MET A 1 40.97 73.06 19.37
CA MET A 1 41.43 71.85 18.63
C MET A 1 40.45 70.76 18.93
N GLY A 2 39.48 70.60 18.03
CA GLY A 2 38.38 69.68 18.13
C GLY A 2 38.71 68.40 17.37
N GLY A 3 38.37 67.27 17.96
CA GLY A 3 38.46 65.93 17.31
C GLY A 3 37.10 65.25 17.29
N ASP A 4 36.41 65.38 16.14
CA ASP A 4 35.16 64.70 15.90
C ASP A 4 35.36 63.18 15.84
N PHE A 5 34.82 62.44 16.81
CA PHE A 5 34.81 61.01 16.84
C PHE A 5 33.50 60.47 16.18
N GLN A 6 33.56 60.29 14.88
CA GLN A 6 32.45 59.80 14.08
C GLN A 6 32.22 58.32 14.34
N ARG A 7 31.25 57.98 15.18
CA ARG A 7 30.80 56.59 15.45
C ARG A 7 30.12 56.05 14.20
N ARG A 8 30.82 55.18 13.48
CA ARG A 8 30.19 54.34 12.41
C ARG A 8 29.39 53.25 13.05
N LEU A 9 28.05 53.38 12.95
CA LEU A 9 27.12 52.33 13.33
C LEU A 9 27.11 51.27 12.24
N VAL A 10 27.71 50.12 12.50
CA VAL A 10 27.66 48.96 11.61
C VAL A 10 26.39 48.18 11.95
N LEU A 11 25.37 48.31 11.09
CA LEU A 11 24.17 47.48 11.14
C LEU A 11 24.52 46.07 10.61
N LEU A 12 24.69 45.12 11.51
CA LEU A 12 24.73 43.70 11.16
C LEU A 12 23.30 43.26 10.79
N PHE A 13 23.03 43.11 9.48
CA PHE A 13 21.87 42.41 8.99
C PHE A 13 22.11 40.89 9.19
N GLY A 14 21.61 40.36 10.29
CA GLY A 14 21.54 38.90 10.50
C GLY A 14 20.55 38.29 9.49
N LEU A 15 21.07 37.58 8.48
CA LEU A 15 20.25 36.71 7.67
C LEU A 15 19.66 35.59 8.57
N LEU A 16 18.39 35.70 8.94
CA LEU A 16 17.63 34.57 9.46
C LEU A 16 17.42 33.56 8.30
N SER A 17 18.26 32.57 8.22
CA SER A 17 17.99 31.39 7.41
C SER A 17 16.86 30.61 8.07
N LEU A 18 15.63 30.75 7.51
CA LEU A 18 14.53 29.85 7.85
C LEU A 18 14.94 28.43 7.48
N PRO A 19 14.83 27.46 8.39
CA PRO A 19 15.05 26.06 8.03
C PRO A 19 13.99 25.70 6.97
N CYS A 20 14.44 25.40 5.76
CA CYS A 20 13.61 24.75 4.75
C CYS A 20 13.27 23.37 5.32
N ALA A 21 12.07 23.23 5.85
CA ALA A 21 11.56 21.92 6.25
C ALA A 21 11.51 21.07 4.97
N ALA A 22 12.44 20.13 4.86
CA ALA A 22 12.39 19.12 3.81
C ALA A 22 11.07 18.37 4.00
N GLU A 23 10.17 18.49 3.03
CA GLU A 23 8.92 17.73 3.07
C GLU A 23 9.26 16.23 3.04
N PRO A 24 8.49 15.41 3.77
CA PRO A 24 8.77 13.99 3.87
C PRO A 24 8.85 13.35 2.47
N PRO A 25 9.85 12.50 2.23
CA PRO A 25 9.92 11.73 1.00
C PRO A 25 8.68 10.84 0.88
N GLY A 26 8.35 10.41 -0.35
CA GLY A 26 7.28 9.46 -0.57
C GLY A 26 7.43 8.23 0.35
N ILE A 27 6.32 7.64 0.75
CA ILE A 27 6.27 6.49 1.64
C ILE A 27 6.12 5.24 0.79
N TRP A 28 6.95 4.22 1.01
CA TRP A 28 6.77 2.90 0.42
C TRP A 28 7.23 1.79 1.34
N LEU A 29 6.54 0.66 1.23
CA LEU A 29 6.80 -0.55 2.00
C LEU A 29 7.47 -1.59 1.09
N ASP A 30 8.48 -2.30 1.59
CA ASP A 30 9.08 -3.41 0.85
C ASP A 30 8.20 -4.66 0.91
N VAL A 31 7.04 -4.57 0.26
CA VAL A 31 6.13 -5.70 0.11
C VAL A 31 6.72 -6.68 -0.91
N PRO A 32 6.86 -7.97 -0.58
CA PRO A 32 7.29 -8.99 -1.53
C PRO A 32 6.41 -8.98 -2.78
N PHE A 33 7.02 -9.19 -3.95
CA PHE A 33 6.26 -9.31 -5.18
C PHE A 33 5.98 -10.77 -5.51
N VAL A 34 4.71 -11.06 -5.77
CA VAL A 34 4.25 -12.37 -6.24
C VAL A 34 3.50 -12.19 -7.56
N LYS A 35 4.06 -12.78 -8.63
CA LYS A 35 3.41 -12.75 -9.93
C LYS A 35 2.19 -13.68 -9.91
N GLN A 36 1.07 -13.20 -10.47
CA GLN A 36 -0.13 -14.01 -10.57
C GLN A 36 0.00 -15.14 -11.59
N GLU A 37 -0.71 -16.22 -11.35
CA GLU A 37 -1.10 -17.17 -12.37
C GLU A 37 -2.40 -16.71 -13.07
N ARG A 38 -2.87 -17.46 -14.04
CA ARG A 38 -4.10 -17.10 -14.77
C ARG A 38 -5.26 -16.84 -13.80
N ASN A 39 -5.87 -15.66 -13.89
CA ASN A 39 -6.97 -15.21 -13.03
C ASN A 39 -6.66 -15.22 -11.51
N GLY A 40 -5.38 -15.04 -11.16
CA GLY A 40 -4.87 -15.20 -9.81
C GLY A 40 -4.53 -13.89 -9.08
N CYS A 41 -5.00 -12.72 -9.55
CA CYS A 41 -4.64 -11.44 -8.93
C CYS A 41 -4.99 -11.38 -7.44
N GLY A 42 -6.17 -11.84 -7.04
CA GLY A 42 -6.57 -11.89 -5.63
C GLY A 42 -5.69 -12.81 -4.79
N ALA A 43 -5.35 -13.99 -5.33
CA ALA A 43 -4.47 -14.94 -4.63
C ALA A 43 -3.05 -14.37 -4.45
N ALA A 44 -2.50 -13.75 -5.50
CA ALA A 44 -1.19 -13.13 -5.45
C ALA A 44 -1.16 -11.95 -4.48
N SER A 45 -2.21 -11.11 -4.46
CA SER A 45 -2.32 -9.98 -3.53
C SER A 45 -2.40 -10.43 -2.07
N VAL A 46 -3.19 -11.47 -1.77
CA VAL A 46 -3.23 -12.09 -0.43
C VAL A 46 -1.85 -12.63 -0.05
N ALA A 47 -1.20 -13.38 -0.95
CA ALA A 47 0.13 -13.93 -0.71
C ALA A 47 1.16 -12.83 -0.41
N MET A 48 1.16 -11.73 -1.17
CA MET A 48 2.06 -10.59 -0.96
C MET A 48 1.88 -9.97 0.44
N VAL A 49 0.63 -9.75 0.86
CA VAL A 49 0.35 -9.18 2.19
C VAL A 49 0.72 -10.14 3.32
N MET A 50 0.40 -11.43 3.19
CA MET A 50 0.77 -12.44 4.19
C MET A 50 2.29 -12.56 4.33
N GLN A 51 3.02 -12.67 3.22
CA GLN A 51 4.48 -12.76 3.20
C GLN A 51 5.14 -11.49 3.76
N TYR A 52 4.57 -10.30 3.48
CA TYR A 52 5.03 -9.06 4.07
C TYR A 52 4.98 -9.13 5.60
N TRP A 53 3.84 -9.50 6.17
CA TRP A 53 3.68 -9.58 7.61
C TRP A 53 4.49 -10.72 8.26
N GLN A 54 4.67 -11.85 7.57
CA GLN A 54 5.54 -12.92 8.02
C GLN A 54 7.00 -12.42 8.11
N ARG A 55 7.47 -11.71 7.08
CA ARG A 55 8.81 -11.12 7.07
C ARG A 55 8.99 -10.07 8.19
N GLN A 56 7.99 -9.19 8.41
CA GLN A 56 8.04 -8.21 9.50
C GLN A 56 8.14 -8.86 10.90
N ARG A 57 7.69 -10.10 11.03
CA ARG A 57 7.78 -10.90 12.27
C ARG A 57 8.98 -11.85 12.31
N GLY A 58 9.91 -11.72 11.38
CA GLY A 58 11.09 -12.60 11.29
C GLY A 58 10.73 -14.05 10.90
N LYS A 59 9.55 -14.29 10.32
CA LYS A 59 9.11 -15.62 9.88
C LYS A 59 9.38 -15.82 8.39
N VAL A 60 9.63 -17.06 8.02
CA VAL A 60 9.69 -17.47 6.61
C VAL A 60 8.27 -17.66 6.06
N ALA A 61 8.09 -17.37 4.78
CA ALA A 61 6.83 -17.63 4.09
C ALA A 61 6.49 -19.14 4.18
N ASP A 62 5.26 -19.42 4.56
CA ASP A 62 4.74 -20.78 4.68
C ASP A 62 3.74 -21.14 3.56
N ALA A 63 3.24 -22.36 3.58
CA ALA A 63 2.31 -22.83 2.57
C ALA A 63 1.01 -22.01 2.49
N SER A 64 0.54 -21.41 3.59
CA SER A 64 -0.68 -20.58 3.61
C SER A 64 -0.51 -19.27 2.85
N SER A 65 0.72 -18.79 2.70
CA SER A 65 1.08 -17.60 1.93
C SER A 65 1.61 -17.91 0.51
N ASP A 66 1.48 -19.16 0.05
CA ASP A 66 1.74 -19.52 -1.35
C ASP A 66 0.55 -19.19 -2.24
N ALA A 67 0.76 -18.36 -3.26
CA ALA A 67 -0.31 -17.88 -4.13
C ALA A 67 -1.07 -19.00 -4.85
N ARG A 68 -0.41 -20.13 -5.20
CA ARG A 68 -1.07 -21.26 -5.85
C ARG A 68 -2.00 -21.98 -4.86
N GLN A 69 -1.60 -22.07 -3.59
CA GLN A 69 -2.44 -22.65 -2.55
C GLN A 69 -3.65 -21.74 -2.28
N VAL A 70 -3.44 -20.44 -2.13
CA VAL A 70 -4.54 -19.46 -1.99
C VAL A 70 -5.50 -19.56 -3.17
N GLN A 71 -5.00 -19.62 -4.40
CA GLN A 71 -5.84 -19.74 -5.58
C GLN A 71 -6.63 -21.05 -5.62
N ARG A 72 -6.01 -22.19 -5.27
CA ARG A 72 -6.75 -23.47 -5.19
C ARG A 72 -7.86 -23.45 -4.15
N ALA A 73 -7.64 -22.76 -3.03
CA ALA A 73 -8.62 -22.66 -1.96
C ALA A 73 -9.81 -21.75 -2.31
N LEU A 74 -9.56 -20.66 -3.07
CA LEU A 74 -10.53 -19.58 -3.22
C LEU A 74 -11.09 -19.37 -4.64
N TYR A 75 -10.50 -20.03 -5.66
CA TYR A 75 -10.91 -19.79 -7.04
C TYR A 75 -12.37 -20.19 -7.30
N ALA A 76 -13.15 -19.21 -7.74
CA ALA A 76 -14.54 -19.38 -8.09
C ALA A 76 -14.73 -19.32 -9.62
N LYS A 77 -15.11 -20.44 -10.24
CA LYS A 77 -15.32 -20.53 -11.70
C LYS A 77 -16.31 -19.47 -12.22
N LYS A 78 -17.40 -19.23 -11.48
CA LYS A 78 -18.42 -18.23 -11.87
C LYS A 78 -17.90 -16.79 -11.87
N ALA A 79 -16.92 -16.47 -10.99
CA ALA A 79 -16.30 -15.14 -10.92
C ALA A 79 -15.10 -15.01 -11.86
N HIS A 80 -14.66 -16.09 -12.48
CA HIS A 80 -13.37 -16.15 -13.19
C HIS A 80 -12.20 -15.59 -12.36
N GLY A 81 -12.25 -15.76 -11.03
CA GLY A 81 -11.32 -15.19 -10.07
C GLY A 81 -11.70 -15.54 -8.64
N ILE A 82 -11.42 -14.63 -7.72
CA ILE A 82 -11.73 -14.77 -6.30
C ILE A 82 -12.70 -13.65 -5.90
N TYR A 83 -13.75 -13.98 -5.14
CA TYR A 83 -14.64 -12.96 -4.60
C TYR A 83 -13.95 -12.14 -3.51
N ALA A 84 -14.23 -10.84 -3.45
CA ALA A 84 -13.67 -9.93 -2.46
C ALA A 84 -13.86 -10.41 -1.01
N SER A 85 -15.05 -10.94 -0.70
CA SER A 85 -15.37 -11.51 0.62
C SER A 85 -14.50 -12.70 1.01
N ASP A 86 -14.05 -13.48 0.02
CA ASP A 86 -13.25 -14.67 0.28
C ASP A 86 -11.79 -14.32 0.60
N LEU A 87 -11.27 -13.20 0.08
CA LEU A 87 -9.95 -12.69 0.43
C LEU A 87 -9.85 -12.41 1.93
N GLY A 88 -10.82 -11.64 2.46
CA GLY A 88 -10.88 -11.32 3.89
C GLY A 88 -11.01 -12.57 4.75
N ARG A 89 -11.96 -13.46 4.40
CA ARG A 89 -12.19 -14.70 5.16
C ARG A 89 -10.94 -15.59 5.19
N TYR A 90 -10.23 -15.73 4.08
CA TYR A 90 -8.98 -16.50 4.05
C TYR A 90 -7.94 -15.92 4.99
N LEU A 91 -7.72 -14.60 4.94
CA LEU A 91 -6.79 -13.92 5.84
C LEU A 91 -7.18 -14.11 7.31
N GLU A 92 -8.47 -14.03 7.65
CA GLU A 92 -8.97 -14.24 9.01
C GLU A 92 -8.70 -15.66 9.53
N GLN A 93 -8.88 -16.67 8.67
CA GLN A 93 -8.58 -18.07 8.98
C GLN A 93 -7.08 -18.31 9.21
N HIS A 94 -6.23 -17.43 8.67
CA HIS A 94 -4.77 -17.54 8.79
C HIS A 94 -4.16 -16.50 9.76
N GLY A 95 -4.95 -16.07 10.76
CA GLY A 95 -4.44 -15.28 11.89
C GLY A 95 -4.37 -13.78 11.67
N PHE A 96 -5.10 -13.26 10.69
CA PHE A 96 -5.26 -11.83 10.49
C PHE A 96 -6.60 -11.32 11.03
N ARG A 97 -6.66 -10.04 11.33
CA ARG A 97 -7.88 -9.27 11.46
C ARG A 97 -8.02 -8.47 10.17
N THR A 98 -9.20 -8.49 9.58
CA THR A 98 -9.46 -7.83 8.30
C THR A 98 -10.51 -6.75 8.44
N PHE A 99 -10.39 -5.72 7.61
CA PHE A 99 -11.32 -4.62 7.51
C PHE A 99 -11.51 -4.30 6.04
N ALA A 100 -12.73 -4.50 5.53
CA ALA A 100 -13.11 -4.07 4.20
C ALA A 100 -13.88 -2.75 4.31
N PHE A 101 -13.50 -1.75 3.53
CA PHE A 101 -14.08 -0.41 3.59
C PHE A 101 -13.95 0.31 2.24
N HIS A 102 -14.66 1.43 2.10
CA HIS A 102 -14.47 2.36 0.98
C HIS A 102 -13.36 3.33 1.38
N GLY A 103 -12.24 3.25 0.67
CA GLY A 103 -11.05 3.98 1.05
C GLY A 103 -10.95 5.37 0.42
N GLU A 104 -10.13 6.21 1.05
CA GLU A 104 -9.76 7.54 0.56
C GLU A 104 -8.24 7.69 0.50
N TRP A 105 -7.74 8.76 -0.10
CA TRP A 105 -6.30 9.07 -0.10
C TRP A 105 -5.71 9.11 1.32
N SER A 106 -6.45 9.70 2.24
CA SER A 106 -6.07 9.79 3.66
C SER A 106 -5.87 8.42 4.31
N ASP A 107 -6.72 7.44 3.96
CA ASP A 107 -6.59 6.07 4.45
C ASP A 107 -5.33 5.39 3.90
N LEU A 108 -5.06 5.57 2.59
CA LEU A 108 -3.83 5.04 1.99
C LEU A 108 -2.60 5.62 2.69
N SER A 109 -2.56 6.95 2.89
CA SER A 109 -1.47 7.63 3.57
C SER A 109 -1.28 7.11 4.99
N GLN A 110 -2.35 7.15 5.79
CA GLN A 110 -2.32 6.75 7.19
C GLN A 110 -1.88 5.28 7.38
N HIS A 111 -2.39 4.37 6.54
CA HIS A 111 -2.04 2.97 6.67
C HIS A 111 -0.60 2.70 6.23
N LEU A 112 -0.14 3.31 5.13
CA LEU A 112 1.24 3.16 4.68
C LEU A 112 2.25 3.75 5.67
N GLU A 113 1.95 4.92 6.27
CA GLU A 113 2.75 5.52 7.35
C GLU A 113 2.92 4.59 8.55
N ASN A 114 1.89 3.79 8.82
CA ASN A 114 1.90 2.79 9.89
C ASN A 114 2.43 1.41 9.44
N GLY A 115 3.08 1.32 8.28
CA GLY A 115 3.66 0.07 7.78
C GLY A 115 2.62 -0.97 7.37
N ARG A 116 1.42 -0.56 6.93
CA ARG A 116 0.28 -1.43 6.62
C ARG A 116 -0.06 -1.37 5.14
N PRO A 117 0.39 -2.33 4.32
CA PRO A 117 -0.01 -2.42 2.93
C PRO A 117 -1.51 -2.75 2.80
N LEU A 118 -2.12 -2.29 1.72
CA LEU A 118 -3.55 -2.43 1.47
C LEU A 118 -3.79 -3.21 0.18
N ILE A 119 -4.76 -4.11 0.17
CA ILE A 119 -5.28 -4.69 -1.07
C ILE A 119 -6.41 -3.79 -1.56
N VAL A 120 -6.37 -3.39 -2.82
CA VAL A 120 -7.46 -2.63 -3.45
C VAL A 120 -7.95 -3.35 -4.69
N ALA A 121 -9.22 -3.13 -5.04
CA ALA A 121 -9.77 -3.57 -6.30
C ALA A 121 -9.73 -2.41 -7.30
N LEU A 122 -9.23 -2.67 -8.48
CA LEU A 122 -9.24 -1.71 -9.59
C LEU A 122 -10.09 -2.25 -10.74
N LYS A 123 -10.58 -1.35 -11.55
CA LYS A 123 -11.29 -1.66 -12.80
C LYS A 123 -10.70 -0.85 -13.94
N PRO A 124 -9.57 -1.33 -14.53
CA PRO A 124 -8.86 -0.60 -15.59
C PRO A 124 -9.70 -0.37 -16.85
N ASP A 125 -10.64 -1.29 -17.13
CA ASP A 125 -11.60 -1.16 -18.23
C ASP A 125 -13.03 -1.09 -17.64
N ALA A 126 -13.70 0.03 -17.86
CA ALA A 126 -15.07 0.25 -17.39
C ALA A 126 -16.07 -0.81 -17.90
N ASN A 127 -15.80 -1.43 -19.06
CA ASN A 127 -16.61 -2.48 -19.64
C ASN A 127 -16.29 -3.88 -19.11
N SER A 128 -15.18 -4.04 -18.40
CA SER A 128 -14.80 -5.31 -17.79
C SER A 128 -15.70 -5.60 -16.59
N VAL A 129 -16.19 -6.82 -16.47
CA VAL A 129 -16.86 -7.30 -15.25
C VAL A 129 -15.87 -7.86 -14.23
N ALA A 130 -14.63 -8.10 -14.64
CA ALA A 130 -13.60 -8.65 -13.77
C ALA A 130 -12.92 -7.54 -12.98
N LEU A 131 -12.82 -7.74 -11.66
CA LEU A 131 -12.01 -6.90 -10.78
C LEU A 131 -10.54 -7.30 -10.89
N HIS A 132 -9.66 -6.31 -10.79
CA HIS A 132 -8.22 -6.52 -10.69
C HIS A 132 -7.73 -6.12 -9.30
N TYR A 133 -7.22 -7.10 -8.53
CA TYR A 133 -6.67 -6.84 -7.21
C TYR A 133 -5.18 -6.56 -7.29
N VAL A 134 -4.77 -5.47 -6.63
CA VAL A 134 -3.37 -5.06 -6.49
C VAL A 134 -3.06 -4.73 -5.02
N VAL A 135 -1.78 -4.65 -4.67
CA VAL A 135 -1.36 -4.21 -3.33
C VAL A 135 -0.79 -2.82 -3.40
N VAL A 136 -1.43 -1.85 -2.74
CA VAL A 136 -0.85 -0.52 -2.55
C VAL A 136 0.30 -0.66 -1.56
N ALA A 137 1.50 -0.36 -2.04
CA ALA A 137 2.74 -0.48 -1.29
C ALA A 137 3.42 0.87 -1.03
N GLY A 138 2.94 1.96 -1.63
CA GLY A 138 3.51 3.28 -1.41
C GLY A 138 2.70 4.41 -2.03
N ILE A 139 3.02 5.63 -1.61
CA ILE A 139 2.50 6.88 -2.17
C ILE A 139 3.59 7.94 -2.20
N ASP A 140 3.49 8.86 -3.14
CA ASP A 140 4.25 10.11 -3.18
C ASP A 140 3.26 11.27 -3.35
N ALA A 141 2.96 11.96 -2.26
CA ALA A 141 1.98 13.04 -2.24
C ALA A 141 2.43 14.24 -3.09
N LYS A 142 3.74 14.52 -3.17
CA LYS A 142 4.27 15.64 -3.98
C LYS A 142 4.09 15.40 -5.45
N ARG A 143 4.32 14.16 -5.88
CA ARG A 143 4.22 13.76 -7.27
C ARG A 143 2.83 13.27 -7.64
N SER A 144 1.91 13.19 -6.68
CA SER A 144 0.56 12.63 -6.85
C SER A 144 0.60 11.21 -7.42
N LEU A 145 1.50 10.37 -6.87
CA LEU A 145 1.69 9.00 -7.32
C LEU A 145 1.25 7.98 -6.27
N VAL A 146 0.70 6.87 -6.76
CA VAL A 146 0.46 5.64 -5.99
C VAL A 146 1.35 4.54 -6.55
N PHE A 147 2.06 3.85 -5.67
CA PHE A 147 2.89 2.70 -6.04
C PHE A 147 2.18 1.41 -5.67
N VAL A 148 1.93 0.59 -6.67
CA VAL A 148 1.25 -0.70 -6.45
C VAL A 148 2.14 -1.87 -6.86
N ASN A 149 2.05 -2.96 -6.13
CA ASN A 149 2.48 -4.25 -6.62
C ASN A 149 1.34 -4.82 -7.45
N ASP A 150 1.45 -4.72 -8.76
CA ASP A 150 0.48 -5.28 -9.70
C ASP A 150 0.90 -6.70 -10.08
N PRO A 151 0.17 -7.74 -9.62
CA PRO A 151 0.57 -9.12 -9.84
C PRO A 151 0.52 -9.55 -11.31
N ALA A 152 -0.20 -8.85 -12.15
CA ALA A 152 -0.21 -9.09 -13.60
C ALA A 152 1.02 -8.52 -14.30
N GLU A 153 1.59 -7.45 -13.73
CA GLU A 153 2.67 -6.70 -14.35
C GLU A 153 3.97 -6.79 -13.57
N ARG A 154 4.14 -5.93 -12.54
CA ARG A 154 5.41 -5.78 -11.82
C ARG A 154 5.25 -5.20 -10.41
N LYS A 155 6.34 -5.31 -9.63
CA LYS A 155 6.51 -4.64 -8.36
C LYS A 155 6.61 -3.12 -8.55
N LEU A 156 5.99 -2.36 -7.64
CA LEU A 156 6.04 -0.89 -7.57
C LEU A 156 5.73 -0.21 -8.92
N ARG A 157 4.65 -0.62 -9.55
CA ARG A 157 4.11 0.09 -10.69
C ARG A 157 3.60 1.45 -10.24
N GLU A 158 4.03 2.51 -10.92
CA GLU A 158 3.59 3.87 -10.68
C GLU A 158 2.24 4.12 -11.35
N HIS A 159 1.31 4.68 -10.61
CA HIS A 159 0.05 5.21 -11.12
C HIS A 159 -0.07 6.67 -10.75
N GLU A 160 -0.40 7.52 -11.71
CA GLU A 160 -0.89 8.86 -11.43
C GLU A 160 -2.16 8.76 -10.58
N TRP A 161 -2.28 9.62 -9.56
CA TRP A 161 -3.44 9.60 -8.66
C TRP A 161 -4.79 9.67 -9.39
N SER A 162 -4.88 10.51 -10.43
CA SER A 162 -6.10 10.66 -11.22
C SER A 162 -6.55 9.37 -11.90
N ASP A 163 -5.61 8.60 -12.46
CA ASP A 163 -5.88 7.34 -13.13
C ASP A 163 -6.21 6.25 -12.12
N PHE A 164 -5.40 6.14 -11.06
CA PHE A 164 -5.66 5.21 -9.96
C PHE A 164 -7.05 5.44 -9.36
N ARG A 165 -7.38 6.70 -9.04
CA ARG A 165 -8.68 7.07 -8.46
C ARG A 165 -9.84 6.71 -9.37
N ARG A 166 -9.72 6.93 -10.67
CA ARG A 166 -10.75 6.58 -11.65
C ARG A 166 -11.02 5.06 -11.64
N GLU A 167 -9.97 4.25 -11.65
CA GLU A 167 -10.06 2.80 -11.67
C GLU A 167 -10.55 2.23 -10.34
N TRP A 168 -10.15 2.84 -9.24
CA TRP A 168 -10.55 2.48 -7.89
C TRP A 168 -12.00 2.85 -7.59
N ASN A 169 -12.41 4.07 -7.93
CA ASN A 169 -13.79 4.55 -7.78
C ASN A 169 -14.81 3.69 -8.58
N ALA A 170 -14.39 3.10 -9.71
CA ALA A 170 -15.21 2.16 -10.46
C ALA A 170 -15.51 0.84 -9.70
N THR A 171 -14.94 0.67 -8.51
CA THR A 171 -15.17 -0.45 -7.58
C THR A 171 -15.68 0.02 -6.23
N ASP A 172 -16.26 1.22 -6.16
CA ASP A 172 -16.66 1.90 -4.91
C ASP A 172 -15.48 2.05 -3.94
N ASP A 173 -14.28 2.34 -4.45
CA ASP A 173 -13.05 2.51 -3.69
C ASP A 173 -12.74 1.33 -2.74
N TRP A 174 -13.12 0.11 -3.19
CA TRP A 174 -13.01 -1.08 -2.35
C TRP A 174 -11.58 -1.34 -1.91
N THR A 175 -11.41 -1.44 -0.60
CA THR A 175 -10.14 -1.59 0.09
C THR A 175 -10.23 -2.67 1.15
N LEU A 176 -9.19 -3.48 1.26
CA LEU A 176 -9.03 -4.49 2.30
C LEU A 176 -7.72 -4.26 3.06
N LEU A 177 -7.84 -3.92 4.32
CA LEU A 177 -6.74 -3.92 5.28
C LEU A 177 -6.68 -5.27 5.96
N ALA A 178 -5.49 -5.85 6.06
CA ALA A 178 -5.22 -7.03 6.88
C ALA A 178 -4.06 -6.75 7.83
N VAL A 179 -4.30 -6.93 9.12
CA VAL A 179 -3.28 -6.81 10.17
C VAL A 179 -3.21 -8.11 10.96
N PRO A 180 -2.01 -8.59 11.32
CA PRO A 180 -1.88 -9.80 12.12
C PRO A 180 -2.57 -9.64 13.47
N ARG A 181 -3.25 -10.68 13.94
CA ARG A 181 -3.79 -10.70 15.32
C ARG A 181 -2.64 -10.70 16.32
N GLU A 182 -2.75 -9.86 17.34
CA GLU A 182 -1.83 -9.90 18.48
C GLU A 182 -2.04 -11.23 19.23
N GLY A 183 -0.96 -11.90 19.60
CA GLY A 183 -1.03 -13.15 20.36
C GLY A 183 -1.14 -14.44 19.53
N ALA A 184 -1.20 -14.40 18.20
CA ALA A 184 -1.00 -15.58 17.36
C ALA A 184 0.50 -15.94 17.29
N SER A 185 1.15 -16.08 18.45
CA SER A 185 2.39 -16.81 18.55
C SER A 185 2.03 -18.27 18.27
N SER A 186 2.61 -18.87 17.24
CA SER A 186 2.51 -20.27 16.93
C SER A 186 2.59 -21.10 18.23
N ALA A 187 1.51 -21.79 18.58
CA ALA A 187 1.66 -22.99 19.37
C ALA A 187 2.60 -23.94 18.62
N PRO A 188 3.44 -24.67 19.34
CA PRO A 188 4.47 -25.53 18.78
C PRO A 188 3.90 -26.63 17.87
#